data_73bf46b69a13836323e9f2f1bf371ad1
#
_entry.id   73bf46b69a13836323e9f2f1bf371ad1
#
_cell.length_a   1.000
_cell.length_b   1.000
_cell.length_c   1.000
_cell.angle_alpha   90.00
_cell.angle_beta   90.00
_cell.angle_gamma   90.00
#
_symmetry.space_group_name_H-M   'P 1'
#
loop_
_entity.id
_entity.type
_entity.pdbx_description
1 polymer ?
#
loop_
_entity_poly.entity_id
_entity_poly.type
_entity_poly.pdbx_seq_one_letter_code
_entity_poly.pdbx_strand_id
1 'polypeptide(L)'
;TAFVATGQTGLLQGAKYGVAVDVLSSGFQTGEVENEIVKADETEHPDIIVVEGQGALSHPAFTSSTAIIRGARPKAIILQHPPRRKDRCDFPGIPMPTLESEIKLAEIISGAKVIALSLNHEDMTDEEIDDGTCIRASDYGDRFPLDWIRLASGEEDACINGDDDEA
;
A
#
# COMPACT_ATOMS: atom_id res chain seq x y z
N THR A 1 -8.06 -13.21 -9.55
CA THR A 1 -7.09 -12.18 -9.08
C THR A 1 -5.68 -12.69 -9.34
N ALA A 2 -4.81 -11.86 -9.92
CA ALA A 2 -3.38 -12.11 -10.05
C ALA A 2 -2.59 -11.16 -9.15
N PHE A 3 -1.42 -11.62 -8.68
CA PHE A 3 -0.49 -10.83 -7.89
C PHE A 3 0.82 -10.63 -8.66
N VAL A 4 1.31 -9.41 -8.70
CA VAL A 4 2.59 -9.04 -9.31
C VAL A 4 3.52 -8.52 -8.21
N ALA A 5 4.57 -9.28 -7.91
CA ALA A 5 5.58 -8.89 -6.95
C ALA A 5 6.54 -7.85 -7.55
N THR A 6 6.98 -6.90 -6.75
CA THR A 6 7.97 -5.89 -7.13
C THR A 6 9.23 -5.96 -6.28
N GLY A 7 9.23 -6.81 -5.27
CA GLY A 7 10.33 -7.04 -4.35
C GLY A 7 10.84 -8.48 -4.37
N GLN A 8 12.06 -8.66 -3.86
CA GLN A 8 12.69 -9.98 -3.78
C GLN A 8 11.90 -10.93 -2.88
N THR A 9 11.32 -10.44 -1.80
CA THR A 9 10.57 -11.25 -0.83
C THR A 9 9.34 -11.90 -1.48
N GLY A 10 8.54 -11.14 -2.21
CA GLY A 10 7.39 -11.67 -2.93
C GLY A 10 7.77 -12.75 -3.95
N LEU A 11 8.87 -12.55 -4.67
CA LEU A 11 9.39 -13.53 -5.61
C LEU A 11 9.86 -14.81 -4.91
N LEU A 12 10.58 -14.70 -3.78
CA LEU A 12 11.05 -15.84 -3.00
C LEU A 12 9.90 -16.62 -2.36
N GLN A 13 8.78 -15.95 -2.07
CA GLN A 13 7.55 -16.56 -1.58
C GLN A 13 6.73 -17.25 -2.68
N GLY A 14 7.20 -17.20 -3.92
CA GLY A 14 6.61 -17.95 -5.03
C GLY A 14 5.62 -17.14 -5.86
N ALA A 15 5.69 -15.82 -5.85
CA ALA A 15 4.90 -15.01 -6.78
C ALA A 15 5.18 -15.46 -8.22
N LYS A 16 4.10 -15.72 -8.97
CA LYS A 16 4.18 -16.23 -10.34
C LYS A 16 4.64 -15.15 -11.33
N TYR A 17 4.26 -13.92 -11.05
CA TYR A 17 4.60 -12.73 -11.82
C TYR A 17 5.35 -11.75 -10.95
N GLY A 18 6.31 -11.05 -11.51
CA GLY A 18 6.98 -9.98 -10.79
C GLY A 18 8.44 -9.81 -11.16
N VAL A 19 8.99 -8.72 -10.65
CA VAL A 19 10.39 -8.31 -10.86
C VAL A 19 10.91 -7.58 -9.64
N ALA A 20 12.13 -7.89 -9.20
CA ALA A 20 12.79 -7.14 -8.13
C ALA A 20 13.22 -5.77 -8.66
N VAL A 21 12.37 -4.75 -8.53
CA VAL A 21 12.60 -3.44 -9.15
C VAL A 21 13.86 -2.73 -8.68
N ASP A 22 14.27 -2.96 -7.42
CA ASP A 22 15.41 -2.27 -6.82
C ASP A 22 16.76 -2.71 -7.39
N VAL A 23 16.82 -3.87 -8.06
CA VAL A 23 18.05 -4.34 -8.72
C VAL A 23 18.13 -3.91 -10.18
N LEU A 24 17.09 -3.28 -10.69
CA LEU A 24 17.05 -2.80 -12.06
C LEU A 24 17.59 -1.38 -12.20
N SER A 25 18.21 -1.11 -13.32
CA SER A 25 18.50 0.27 -13.73
C SER A 25 17.17 1.05 -13.83
N SER A 26 17.14 2.28 -13.34
CA SER A 26 15.93 3.12 -13.29
C SER A 26 15.23 3.27 -14.65
N GLY A 27 15.97 3.21 -15.75
CA GLY A 27 15.42 3.29 -17.10
C GLY A 27 14.57 2.08 -17.51
N PHE A 28 14.73 0.95 -16.83
CA PHE A 28 14.01 -0.29 -17.14
C PHE A 28 12.86 -0.59 -16.16
N GLN A 29 12.89 -0.04 -14.94
CA GLN A 29 11.96 -0.39 -13.87
C GLN A 29 10.49 -0.28 -14.31
N THR A 30 10.11 0.82 -14.94
CA THR A 30 8.73 1.04 -15.39
C THR A 30 8.28 0.00 -16.43
N GLY A 31 9.13 -0.26 -17.41
CA GLY A 31 8.82 -1.20 -18.48
C GLY A 31 8.75 -2.65 -18.01
N GLU A 32 9.60 -3.04 -17.05
CA GLU A 32 9.55 -4.40 -16.50
C GLU A 32 8.33 -4.63 -15.63
N VAL A 33 7.90 -3.64 -14.83
CA VAL A 33 6.64 -3.72 -14.10
C VAL A 33 5.45 -3.87 -15.07
N GLU A 34 5.39 -3.05 -16.11
CA GLU A 34 4.37 -3.16 -17.16
C GLU A 34 4.39 -4.54 -17.80
N ASN A 35 5.56 -5.05 -18.16
CA ASN A 35 5.74 -6.38 -18.78
C ASN A 35 5.19 -7.51 -17.91
N GLU A 36 5.44 -7.49 -16.61
CA GLU A 36 4.93 -8.52 -15.69
C GLU A 36 3.41 -8.44 -15.51
N ILE A 37 2.84 -7.22 -15.53
CA ILE A 37 1.38 -7.02 -15.50
C ILE A 37 0.74 -7.56 -16.79
N VAL A 38 1.32 -7.26 -17.94
CA VAL A 38 0.82 -7.77 -19.24
C VAL A 38 0.89 -9.29 -19.28
N LYS A 39 1.98 -9.90 -18.82
CA LYS A 39 2.09 -11.36 -18.71
C LYS A 39 0.99 -11.97 -17.83
N ALA A 40 0.71 -11.33 -16.68
CA ALA A 40 -0.34 -11.79 -15.78
C ALA A 40 -1.72 -11.73 -16.48
N ASP A 41 -2.00 -10.64 -17.15
CA ASP A 41 -3.26 -10.43 -17.87
C ASP A 41 -3.43 -11.44 -19.02
N GLU A 42 -2.44 -11.56 -19.89
CA GLU A 42 -2.47 -12.48 -21.04
C GLU A 42 -2.53 -13.96 -20.65
N THR A 43 -1.98 -14.31 -19.49
CA THR A 43 -1.92 -15.71 -19.03
C THR A 43 -3.16 -16.14 -18.27
N GLU A 44 -3.69 -15.29 -17.40
CA GLU A 44 -4.75 -15.67 -16.47
C GLU A 44 -6.07 -14.94 -16.70
N HIS A 45 -6.07 -13.87 -17.48
CA HIS A 45 -7.25 -13.01 -17.71
C HIS A 45 -7.98 -12.66 -16.40
N PRO A 46 -7.28 -12.15 -15.38
CA PRO A 46 -7.85 -11.93 -14.06
C PRO A 46 -8.77 -10.70 -14.06
N ASP A 47 -9.82 -10.72 -13.22
CA ASP A 47 -10.66 -9.54 -13.01
C ASP A 47 -9.91 -8.41 -12.27
N ILE A 48 -8.94 -8.78 -11.44
CA ILE A 48 -8.13 -7.85 -10.63
C ILE A 48 -6.67 -8.28 -10.66
N ILE A 49 -5.79 -7.32 -10.88
CA ILE A 49 -4.34 -7.47 -10.72
C ILE A 49 -3.91 -6.60 -9.54
N VAL A 50 -3.32 -7.22 -8.53
CA VAL A 50 -2.73 -6.54 -7.36
C VAL A 50 -1.23 -6.43 -7.60
N VAL A 51 -0.72 -5.22 -7.63
CA VAL A 51 0.71 -4.94 -7.78
C VAL A 51 1.29 -4.55 -6.42
N GLU A 52 2.33 -5.26 -6.00
CA GLU A 52 3.03 -4.95 -4.75
C GLU A 52 3.58 -3.52 -4.78
N GLY A 53 3.40 -2.78 -3.67
CA GLY A 53 4.04 -1.49 -3.45
C GLY A 53 5.43 -1.65 -2.85
N GLN A 54 6.20 -0.58 -2.89
CA GLN A 54 7.49 -0.44 -2.21
C GLN A 54 7.41 0.67 -1.15
N GLY A 55 8.53 1.26 -0.76
CA GLY A 55 8.57 2.32 0.22
C GLY A 55 7.74 3.55 -0.13
N ALA A 56 7.54 4.43 0.85
CA ALA A 56 6.79 5.67 0.67
C ALA A 56 7.36 6.52 -0.48
N LEU A 57 6.49 7.19 -1.23
CA LEU A 57 6.89 8.04 -2.37
C LEU A 57 7.85 9.17 -1.96
N SER A 58 7.71 9.69 -0.75
CA SER A 58 8.58 10.72 -0.20
C SER A 58 9.84 10.16 0.49
N HIS A 59 10.06 8.83 0.47
CA HIS A 59 11.23 8.23 1.12
C HIS A 59 12.50 8.54 0.32
N PRO A 60 13.59 9.00 0.96
CA PRO A 60 14.79 9.44 0.26
C PRO A 60 15.54 8.32 -0.48
N ALA A 61 15.42 7.07 -0.02
CA ALA A 61 16.13 5.93 -0.60
C ALA A 61 15.28 5.11 -1.59
N PHE A 62 13.96 5.07 -1.46
CA PHE A 62 13.11 4.20 -2.26
C PHE A 62 12.55 4.95 -3.47
N THR A 63 13.29 4.97 -4.56
CA THR A 63 12.91 5.68 -5.79
C THR A 63 12.03 4.85 -6.72
N SER A 64 11.98 3.54 -6.52
CA SER A 64 11.25 2.57 -7.36
C SER A 64 9.72 2.72 -7.30
N SER A 65 9.16 3.24 -6.20
CA SER A 65 7.71 3.40 -6.04
C SER A 65 7.07 4.25 -7.16
N THR A 66 7.75 5.27 -7.64
CA THR A 66 7.26 6.08 -8.78
C THR A 66 7.28 5.30 -10.09
N ALA A 67 8.26 4.43 -10.29
CA ALA A 67 8.36 3.58 -11.47
C ALA A 67 7.26 2.51 -11.48
N ILE A 68 6.96 1.94 -10.30
CA ILE A 68 5.85 0.99 -10.12
C ILE A 68 4.52 1.64 -10.49
N ILE A 69 4.21 2.82 -9.94
CA ILE A 69 2.97 3.53 -10.26
C ILE A 69 2.84 3.82 -11.76
N ARG A 70 3.94 4.21 -12.41
CA ARG A 70 3.93 4.49 -13.84
C ARG A 70 3.77 3.24 -14.70
N GLY A 71 4.40 2.13 -14.33
CA GLY A 71 4.28 0.85 -15.02
C GLY A 71 2.90 0.23 -14.82
N ALA A 72 2.41 0.26 -13.58
CA ALA A 72 1.12 -0.33 -13.23
C ALA A 72 -0.09 0.51 -13.71
N ARG A 73 0.03 1.83 -13.76
CA ARG A 73 -1.09 2.73 -14.06
C ARG A 73 -2.35 2.36 -13.28
N PRO A 74 -2.28 2.31 -11.94
CA PRO A 74 -3.33 1.74 -11.12
C PRO A 74 -4.63 2.53 -11.27
N LYS A 75 -5.77 1.84 -11.17
CA LYS A 75 -7.10 2.47 -11.10
C LYS A 75 -7.48 2.86 -9.67
N ALA A 76 -6.87 2.19 -8.70
CA ALA A 76 -7.07 2.43 -7.28
C ALA A 76 -5.78 2.11 -6.51
N ILE A 77 -5.60 2.72 -5.36
CA ILE A 77 -4.44 2.51 -4.48
C ILE A 77 -4.95 2.15 -3.09
N ILE A 78 -4.33 1.13 -2.49
CA ILE A 78 -4.43 0.84 -1.06
C ILE A 78 -3.12 1.30 -0.46
N LEU A 79 -3.18 2.21 0.52
CA LEU A 79 -1.99 2.73 1.18
C LEU A 79 -1.78 1.99 2.50
N GLN A 80 -0.57 1.46 2.71
CA GLN A 80 -0.19 0.88 4.00
C GLN A 80 0.51 1.93 4.86
N HIS A 81 0.12 2.02 6.14
CA HIS A 81 0.66 2.99 7.09
C HIS A 81 1.07 2.32 8.41
N PRO A 82 2.30 2.56 8.94
CA PRO A 82 2.75 2.13 10.25
C PRO A 82 2.51 3.24 11.29
N PRO A 83 1.41 3.22 12.08
CA PRO A 83 1.04 4.33 12.96
C PRO A 83 2.04 4.62 14.09
N ARG A 84 2.76 3.58 14.54
CA ARG A 84 3.72 3.69 15.65
C ARG A 84 5.12 4.10 15.21
N ARG A 85 5.43 4.03 13.93
CA ARG A 85 6.75 4.38 13.43
C ARG A 85 6.95 5.89 13.44
N LYS A 86 7.99 6.35 14.13
CA LYS A 86 8.31 7.78 14.27
C LYS A 86 9.23 8.28 13.16
N ASP A 87 10.23 7.48 12.83
CA ASP A 87 11.25 7.83 11.85
C ASP A 87 11.11 6.96 10.61
N ARG A 88 11.64 7.44 9.51
CA ARG A 88 11.70 6.65 8.27
C ARG A 88 12.61 5.45 8.45
N CYS A 89 12.24 4.34 7.83
CA CYS A 89 13.06 3.13 7.80
C CYS A 89 14.48 3.49 7.34
N ASP A 90 15.49 2.99 8.03
CA ASP A 90 16.92 3.20 7.77
C ASP A 90 17.42 4.66 7.87
N PHE A 91 16.57 5.60 8.27
CA PHE A 91 16.92 7.02 8.41
C PHE A 91 16.50 7.57 9.78
N PRO A 92 17.20 7.20 10.87
CA PRO A 92 16.94 7.75 12.20
C PRO A 92 17.04 9.29 12.20
N GLY A 93 16.08 9.95 12.81
CA GLY A 93 16.01 11.42 12.86
C GLY A 93 15.34 12.08 11.66
N ILE A 94 14.94 11.31 10.65
CA ILE A 94 14.07 11.81 9.57
C ILE A 94 12.63 11.36 9.88
N PRO A 95 11.73 12.27 10.28
CA PRO A 95 10.40 11.88 10.71
C PRO A 95 9.57 11.25 9.60
N MET A 96 8.64 10.38 9.99
CA MET A 96 7.63 9.86 9.07
C MET A 96 6.81 11.01 8.47
N PRO A 97 6.46 10.94 7.20
CA PRO A 97 5.55 11.90 6.59
C PRO A 97 4.16 11.77 7.20
N THR A 98 3.38 12.83 7.11
CA THR A 98 1.96 12.71 7.44
C THR A 98 1.26 11.82 6.42
N LEU A 99 0.29 11.05 6.86
CA LEU A 99 -0.49 10.20 5.97
C LEU A 99 -1.16 11.02 4.85
N GLU A 100 -1.69 12.20 5.20
CA GLU A 100 -2.30 13.09 4.22
C GLU A 100 -1.34 13.51 3.11
N SER A 101 -0.06 13.75 3.45
CA SER A 101 0.95 14.10 2.44
C SER A 101 1.24 12.95 1.48
N GLU A 102 1.35 11.72 2.00
CA GLU A 102 1.58 10.52 1.16
C GLU A 102 0.38 10.18 0.29
N ILE A 103 -0.85 10.32 0.81
CA ILE A 103 -2.07 10.17 0.02
C ILE A 103 -2.09 11.17 -1.15
N LYS A 104 -1.82 12.45 -0.87
CA LYS A 104 -1.77 13.48 -1.91
C LYS A 104 -0.71 13.18 -2.97
N LEU A 105 0.48 12.76 -2.56
CA LEU A 105 1.55 12.38 -3.49
C LEU A 105 1.14 11.19 -4.36
N ALA A 106 0.60 10.14 -3.75
CA ALA A 106 0.16 8.96 -4.47
C ALA A 106 -0.91 9.29 -5.52
N GLU A 107 -1.90 10.08 -5.14
CA GLU A 107 -2.98 10.51 -6.05
C GLU A 107 -2.50 11.43 -7.17
N ILE A 108 -1.59 12.37 -6.88
CA ILE A 108 -1.04 13.28 -7.90
C ILE A 108 -0.21 12.52 -8.92
N ILE A 109 0.64 11.58 -8.47
CA ILE A 109 1.55 10.85 -9.36
C ILE A 109 0.79 9.81 -10.19
N SER A 110 -0.17 9.10 -9.58
CA SER A 110 -0.91 8.03 -10.24
C SER A 110 -2.10 8.51 -11.08
N GLY A 111 -2.72 9.62 -10.69
CA GLY A 111 -4.04 10.03 -11.17
C GLY A 111 -5.19 9.17 -10.62
N ALA A 112 -4.89 8.17 -9.79
CA ALA A 112 -5.87 7.28 -9.17
C ALA A 112 -6.19 7.72 -7.74
N LYS A 113 -7.29 7.21 -7.16
CA LYS A 113 -7.66 7.48 -5.78
C LYS A 113 -7.05 6.46 -4.83
N VAL A 114 -6.64 6.93 -3.66
CA VAL A 114 -6.42 6.06 -2.50
C VAL A 114 -7.79 5.72 -1.94
N ILE A 115 -8.17 4.45 -2.05
CA ILE A 115 -9.51 3.97 -1.71
C ILE A 115 -9.56 3.24 -0.37
N ALA A 116 -8.42 2.82 0.16
CA ALA A 116 -8.33 2.15 1.45
C ALA A 116 -7.00 2.43 2.11
N LEU A 117 -6.99 2.30 3.44
CA LEU A 117 -5.82 2.35 4.28
C LEU A 117 -5.63 1.00 4.95
N SER A 118 -4.45 0.41 4.81
CA SER A 118 -4.04 -0.79 5.51
C SER A 118 -3.05 -0.41 6.62
N LEU A 119 -3.19 -1.01 7.80
CA LEU A 119 -2.29 -0.75 8.90
C LEU A 119 -1.19 -1.79 8.99
N ASN A 120 0.02 -1.32 9.12
CA ASN A 120 1.11 -2.13 9.60
C ASN A 120 1.15 -2.02 11.14
N HIS A 121 0.85 -3.11 11.82
CA HIS A 121 0.73 -3.17 13.28
C HIS A 121 2.08 -3.29 14.02
N GLU A 122 3.17 -2.88 13.38
CA GLU A 122 4.50 -2.81 13.99
C GLU A 122 4.44 -2.04 15.32
N ASP A 123 4.94 -2.66 16.40
CA ASP A 123 4.96 -2.12 17.77
C ASP A 123 3.55 -1.81 18.35
N MET A 124 2.51 -2.49 17.87
CA MET A 124 1.14 -2.40 18.40
C MET A 124 0.78 -3.64 19.20
N THR A 125 -0.05 -3.48 20.21
CA THR A 125 -0.67 -4.57 20.94
C THR A 125 -1.97 -5.01 20.23
N ASP A 126 -2.41 -6.24 20.49
CA ASP A 126 -3.66 -6.76 19.93
C ASP A 126 -4.86 -5.88 20.34
N GLU A 127 -4.89 -5.38 21.59
CA GLU A 127 -5.93 -4.47 22.07
C GLU A 127 -5.96 -3.14 21.28
N GLU A 128 -4.79 -2.60 20.94
CA GLU A 128 -4.68 -1.36 20.14
C GLU A 128 -5.09 -1.58 18.68
N ILE A 129 -4.96 -2.80 18.19
CA ILE A 129 -5.41 -3.18 16.85
C ILE A 129 -6.94 -3.28 16.84
N ASP A 130 -7.52 -3.98 17.82
CA ASP A 130 -8.95 -4.28 17.90
C ASP A 130 -9.81 -3.03 18.18
N ASP A 131 -9.34 -2.10 19.01
CA ASP A 131 -10.13 -0.91 19.36
C ASP A 131 -9.94 0.26 18.38
N GLY A 132 -9.10 0.09 17.36
CA GLY A 132 -8.84 1.11 16.33
C GLY A 132 -8.24 2.41 16.87
N THR A 133 -7.78 2.45 18.13
CA THR A 133 -7.28 3.66 18.80
C THR A 133 -6.10 4.32 18.12
N CYS A 134 -5.40 3.60 17.26
CA CYS A 134 -4.29 4.14 16.50
C CYS A 134 -4.72 5.02 15.33
N ILE A 135 -5.99 4.94 14.94
CA ILE A 135 -6.55 5.69 13.82
C ILE A 135 -7.75 6.45 14.33
N ARG A 136 -7.52 7.71 14.65
CA ARG A 136 -8.65 8.59 14.89
C ARG A 136 -9.21 9.01 13.55
N ALA A 137 -10.50 8.83 13.34
CA ALA A 137 -11.19 9.38 12.17
C ALA A 137 -10.91 10.88 11.98
N SER A 138 -10.66 11.60 13.11
CA SER A 138 -10.21 12.99 13.11
C SER A 138 -8.87 13.24 12.40
N ASP A 139 -8.00 12.23 12.31
CA ASP A 139 -6.68 12.38 11.69
C ASP A 139 -6.76 12.30 10.16
N TYR A 140 -7.88 11.81 9.64
CA TYR A 140 -8.08 11.53 8.20
C TYR A 140 -9.26 12.25 7.57
N GLY A 141 -10.05 13.00 8.37
CA GLY A 141 -11.25 13.69 7.91
C GLY A 141 -12.34 12.74 7.40
N ASP A 142 -13.40 13.28 6.83
CA ASP A 142 -14.52 12.52 6.24
C ASP A 142 -14.13 11.70 4.99
N ARG A 143 -12.84 11.56 4.70
CA ARG A 143 -12.34 11.00 3.46
C ARG A 143 -12.36 9.47 3.43
N PHE A 144 -12.21 8.85 4.61
CA PHE A 144 -12.29 7.40 4.78
C PHE A 144 -13.37 7.09 5.81
N PRO A 145 -14.52 6.59 5.41
CA PRO A 145 -15.48 6.00 6.34
C PRO A 145 -14.77 4.92 7.16
N LEU A 146 -15.08 4.82 8.45
CA LEU A 146 -14.44 3.87 9.38
C LEU A 146 -14.52 2.41 8.91
N ASP A 147 -15.55 2.08 8.12
CA ASP A 147 -15.77 0.78 7.50
C ASP A 147 -14.73 0.41 6.41
N TRP A 148 -13.91 1.36 5.98
CA TRP A 148 -12.86 1.14 4.97
C TRP A 148 -11.48 0.87 5.57
N ILE A 149 -11.33 0.99 6.88
CA ILE A 149 -10.07 0.74 7.57
C ILE A 149 -10.06 -0.74 7.96
N ARG A 150 -9.49 -1.60 7.14
CA ARG A 150 -9.20 -2.97 7.49
C ARG A 150 -7.81 -3.09 8.07
N LEU A 151 -7.74 -3.66 9.26
CA LEU A 151 -6.48 -4.10 9.86
C LEU A 151 -5.89 -5.23 9.02
N ALA A 152 -4.61 -5.13 8.68
CA ALA A 152 -3.86 -6.23 8.09
C ALA A 152 -3.44 -7.23 9.19
N SER A 153 -4.37 -7.66 10.05
CA SER A 153 -4.22 -8.84 10.87
C SER A 153 -4.72 -10.03 10.06
N GLY A 154 -3.97 -11.12 10.00
CA GLY A 154 -4.28 -12.29 9.19
C GLY A 154 -5.51 -13.09 9.64
N GLU A 155 -6.53 -12.46 10.21
CA GLU A 155 -7.81 -13.05 10.57
C GLU A 155 -8.94 -12.43 9.74
N GLU A 156 -9.74 -13.29 9.13
CA GLU A 156 -10.74 -12.98 8.10
C GLU A 156 -11.97 -12.17 8.57
N ASP A 157 -12.12 -11.80 9.85
CA ASP A 157 -13.39 -11.34 10.41
C ASP A 157 -13.46 -9.97 11.08
N ALA A 158 -12.50 -9.09 10.90
CA ALA A 158 -12.62 -7.72 11.44
C ALA A 158 -13.39 -6.79 10.49
N CYS A 159 -14.68 -6.99 10.35
CA CYS A 159 -15.61 -5.99 9.87
C CYS A 159 -16.12 -5.17 11.06
N ILE A 160 -15.72 -3.93 11.20
CA ILE A 160 -16.39 -3.01 12.12
C ILE A 160 -17.74 -2.65 11.49
N ASN A 161 -18.78 -3.28 11.97
CA ASN A 161 -20.15 -2.86 11.66
C ASN A 161 -20.39 -1.54 12.41
N GLY A 162 -20.51 -0.46 11.68
CA GLY A 162 -21.07 0.77 12.24
C GLY A 162 -22.52 0.51 12.60
N ASP A 163 -22.81 0.45 13.88
CA ASP A 163 -24.21 0.47 14.34
C ASP A 163 -24.78 1.84 14.05
N ASP A 164 -25.69 1.88 13.11
CA ASP A 164 -26.65 2.97 12.94
C ASP A 164 -27.53 3.04 14.19
N ASP A 165 -27.17 3.83 15.16
CA ASP A 165 -28.11 4.25 16.19
C ASP A 165 -28.76 5.55 15.75
N GLU A 166 -29.88 5.41 15.05
CA GLU A 166 -30.95 6.39 15.02
C GLU A 166 -31.55 6.57 16.42
N ALA A 167 -31.54 7.77 16.93
CA ALA A 167 -32.57 8.28 17.83
C ALA A 167 -32.59 9.80 17.82
#